data_b5492bc939a8a6975db84b81fdc89e14
#
_entry.id   b5492bc939a8a6975db84b81fdc89e14
#
_cell.length_a   1.000
_cell.length_b   1.000
_cell.length_c   1.000
_cell.angle_alpha   90.00
_cell.angle_beta   90.00
_cell.angle_gamma   90.00
#
_symmetry.space_group_name_H-M   'P 1'
#
loop_
_entity.id
_entity.type
_entity.pdbx_description
1 polymer ?
#
loop_
_entity_poly.entity_id
_entity_poly.type
_entity_poly.pdbx_seq_one_letter_code
_entity_poly.pdbx_strand_id
1 'polypeptide(L)'
;GIVDNSLSIYLYNNFLLNNKDYKEKLKKEYKYLIVDSLENSSVSEGNLIDELMQSVEDAYIFYDKSKDYSSFKNVDIKYIEENILKRHFSEHSEDKFIFDEINIQTLYKEKNKINIDENSHLYDEMIEAVGNKIEELIRSGKNLKDIVIISPINNSILDYKICNKLKEKNIEIQNTKMDSKIIDHPYANALVVATCIFLNLQHFIKEEEYINFIEVLFEVNKIRAIKIYNTRHENEEYKNLIEFIRNKEKESLRISEFLLQFYIEKMLNLKNGKENVQFCKEIIKQGDIFSEILEDLNINKKEKHEIFIKCLKENINDYYMSSDMEDMKKSNKIIIATPYTYINANINRKIQLWLDIGSNVWNMKIEKDISNPLVLRKSFKEKIYSDEMEENYKKYYLYNLIYNLLINSEEVYAFKSDYSVNGFMQESMMYGLLLRLLDKGEKVDE
;
A
#
# COMPACT_ATOMS: atom_id res chain seq x y z
N GLY A 1 12.51 28.73 -2.00
CA GLY A 1 11.28 28.15 -2.53
C GLY A 1 11.17 26.71 -2.11
N ILE A 2 9.95 26.21 -1.98
CA ILE A 2 9.69 24.80 -1.69
C ILE A 2 9.80 24.04 -3.01
N VAL A 3 10.50 22.92 -2.99
CA VAL A 3 10.70 22.03 -4.15
C VAL A 3 9.97 20.73 -3.82
N ASP A 4 9.08 20.27 -4.69
CA ASP A 4 8.44 18.96 -4.55
C ASP A 4 9.39 17.82 -4.91
N ASN A 5 9.01 16.57 -4.60
CA ASN A 5 9.83 15.40 -4.88
C ASN A 5 10.19 15.26 -6.36
N SER A 6 9.24 15.48 -7.26
CA SER A 6 9.47 15.34 -8.71
C SER A 6 10.48 16.35 -9.22
N LEU A 7 10.35 17.61 -8.79
CA LEU A 7 11.29 18.66 -9.14
C LEU A 7 12.66 18.44 -8.50
N SER A 8 12.72 17.93 -7.26
CA SER A 8 13.97 17.55 -6.60
C SER A 8 14.73 16.49 -7.39
N ILE A 9 14.05 15.42 -7.81
CA ILE A 9 14.62 14.34 -8.63
C ILE A 9 15.08 14.88 -9.99
N TYR A 10 14.27 15.75 -10.61
CA TYR A 10 14.63 16.40 -11.87
C TYR A 10 15.90 17.26 -11.73
N LEU A 11 15.97 18.11 -10.73
CA LEU A 11 17.14 18.97 -10.46
C LEU A 11 18.38 18.14 -10.14
N TYR A 12 18.22 17.10 -9.34
CA TYR A 12 19.30 16.17 -9.02
C TYR A 12 19.88 15.53 -10.28
N ASN A 13 19.06 14.91 -11.12
CA ASN A 13 19.51 14.19 -12.31
C ASN A 13 20.08 15.11 -13.39
N ASN A 14 19.50 16.30 -13.59
CA ASN A 14 19.91 17.17 -14.69
C ASN A 14 21.05 18.14 -14.33
N PHE A 15 21.21 18.49 -13.08
CA PHE A 15 22.22 19.48 -12.66
C PHE A 15 23.26 18.86 -11.72
N LEU A 16 22.84 18.24 -10.63
CA LEU A 16 23.79 17.78 -9.61
C LEU A 16 24.55 16.54 -10.07
N LEU A 17 23.87 15.55 -10.60
CA LEU A 17 24.47 14.30 -11.10
C LEU A 17 25.40 14.56 -12.32
N ASN A 18 25.23 15.66 -13.04
CA ASN A 18 26.11 16.09 -14.14
C ASN A 18 27.28 16.98 -13.68
N ASN A 19 27.33 17.37 -12.41
CA ASN A 19 28.42 18.16 -11.86
C ASN A 19 29.67 17.32 -11.59
N LYS A 20 30.80 17.70 -12.13
CA LYS A 20 32.07 16.96 -12.01
C LYS A 20 32.55 16.84 -10.55
N ASP A 21 32.48 17.93 -9.79
CA ASP A 21 32.93 17.93 -8.40
C ASP A 21 32.07 17.03 -7.52
N TYR A 22 30.76 16.98 -7.82
CA TYR A 22 29.82 16.09 -7.13
C TYR A 22 30.11 14.61 -7.46
N LYS A 23 30.36 14.27 -8.72
CA LYS A 23 30.76 12.93 -9.11
C LYS A 23 32.05 12.47 -8.44
N GLU A 24 33.05 13.35 -8.38
CA GLU A 24 34.29 13.05 -7.65
C GLU A 24 34.08 12.83 -6.16
N LYS A 25 33.13 13.55 -5.56
CA LYS A 25 32.74 13.34 -4.18
C LYS A 25 32.07 11.96 -3.99
N LEU A 26 31.13 11.57 -4.85
CA LEU A 26 30.48 10.25 -4.81
C LEU A 26 31.51 9.12 -4.91
N LYS A 27 32.49 9.23 -5.83
CA LYS A 27 33.57 8.25 -6.00
C LYS A 27 34.43 8.05 -4.74
N LYS A 28 34.63 9.11 -3.96
CA LYS A 28 35.41 9.05 -2.72
C LYS A 28 34.61 8.54 -1.53
N GLU A 29 33.29 8.72 -1.58
CA GLU A 29 32.39 8.40 -0.46
C GLU A 29 31.94 6.95 -0.47
N TYR A 30 31.68 6.38 -1.66
CA TYR A 30 31.13 5.03 -1.80
C TYR A 30 32.13 4.12 -2.52
N LYS A 31 32.47 2.99 -1.86
CA LYS A 31 33.35 1.96 -2.42
C LYS A 31 32.59 0.77 -2.99
N TYR A 32 31.46 0.43 -2.39
CA TYR A 32 30.64 -0.70 -2.77
C TYR A 32 29.21 -0.27 -3.02
N LEU A 33 28.56 -0.85 -4.03
CA LEU A 33 27.17 -0.62 -4.37
C LEU A 33 26.40 -1.93 -4.28
N ILE A 34 25.32 -1.94 -3.52
CA ILE A 34 24.36 -3.05 -3.49
C ILE A 34 23.01 -2.48 -3.91
N VAL A 35 22.44 -3.02 -4.98
CA VAL A 35 21.10 -2.66 -5.48
C VAL A 35 20.21 -3.88 -5.36
N ASP A 36 19.18 -3.78 -4.54
CA ASP A 36 18.13 -4.79 -4.46
C ASP A 36 16.93 -4.37 -5.29
N SER A 37 16.32 -5.35 -5.96
CA SER A 37 15.09 -5.15 -6.74
C SER A 37 15.23 -4.06 -7.83
N LEU A 38 16.26 -4.17 -8.66
CA LEU A 38 16.52 -3.21 -9.75
C LEU A 38 15.33 -3.06 -10.71
N GLU A 39 14.50 -4.10 -10.87
CA GLU A 39 13.26 -4.08 -11.65
C GLU A 39 12.24 -3.05 -11.15
N ASN A 40 12.38 -2.58 -9.92
CA ASN A 40 11.52 -1.55 -9.32
C ASN A 40 12.04 -0.13 -9.53
N SER A 41 13.20 0.04 -10.14
CA SER A 41 13.83 1.34 -10.30
C SER A 41 13.20 2.14 -11.43
N SER A 42 12.93 3.41 -11.17
CA SER A 42 12.61 4.38 -12.22
C SER A 42 13.82 4.66 -13.11
N VAL A 43 13.60 5.24 -14.29
CA VAL A 43 14.69 5.66 -15.19
C VAL A 43 15.67 6.61 -14.49
N SER A 44 15.17 7.49 -13.63
CA SER A 44 16.00 8.45 -12.88
C SER A 44 16.88 7.77 -11.84
N GLU A 45 16.34 6.78 -11.12
CA GLU A 45 17.13 5.95 -10.21
C GLU A 45 18.15 5.10 -10.98
N GLY A 46 17.74 4.54 -12.12
CA GLY A 46 18.65 3.81 -13.00
C GLY A 46 19.84 4.66 -13.47
N ASN A 47 19.65 5.94 -13.80
CA ASN A 47 20.74 6.84 -14.16
C ASN A 47 21.71 7.07 -12.99
N LEU A 48 21.21 7.19 -11.77
CA LEU A 48 22.06 7.28 -10.58
C LEU A 48 22.85 5.99 -10.35
N ILE A 49 22.20 4.85 -10.47
CA ILE A 49 22.82 3.54 -10.34
C ILE A 49 23.93 3.37 -11.39
N ASP A 50 23.67 3.71 -12.66
CA ASP A 50 24.66 3.69 -13.74
C ASP A 50 25.90 4.53 -13.41
N GLU A 51 25.70 5.73 -12.89
CA GLU A 51 26.81 6.62 -12.49
C GLU A 51 27.60 6.07 -11.30
N LEU A 52 26.91 5.50 -10.30
CA LEU A 52 27.58 4.89 -9.15
C LEU A 52 28.37 3.64 -9.55
N MET A 53 27.83 2.80 -10.43
CA MET A 53 28.52 1.59 -10.93
C MET A 53 29.84 1.92 -11.64
N GLN A 54 29.92 3.09 -12.30
CA GLN A 54 31.17 3.54 -12.91
C GLN A 54 32.20 4.03 -11.88
N SER A 55 31.80 4.22 -10.65
CA SER A 55 32.56 4.93 -9.62
C SER A 55 33.04 4.02 -8.47
N VAL A 56 32.34 2.93 -8.21
CA VAL A 56 32.62 2.01 -7.09
C VAL A 56 33.64 0.94 -7.47
N GLU A 57 34.25 0.30 -6.46
CA GLU A 57 35.17 -0.81 -6.63
C GLU A 57 34.43 -2.08 -7.07
N ASP A 58 33.29 -2.39 -6.40
CA ASP A 58 32.43 -3.52 -6.73
C ASP A 58 30.95 -3.15 -6.64
N ALA A 59 30.13 -3.72 -7.53
CA ALA A 59 28.68 -3.56 -7.54
C ALA A 59 27.96 -4.91 -7.58
N TYR A 60 26.97 -5.07 -6.71
CA TYR A 60 26.10 -6.26 -6.62
C TYR A 60 24.67 -5.85 -6.95
N ILE A 61 24.14 -6.42 -8.03
CA ILE A 61 22.81 -6.08 -8.54
C ILE A 61 21.92 -7.32 -8.44
N PHE A 62 20.78 -7.16 -7.74
CA PHE A 62 19.71 -8.13 -7.69
C PHE A 62 18.55 -7.65 -8.55
N TYR A 63 18.13 -8.49 -9.49
CA TYR A 63 17.16 -8.16 -10.52
C TYR A 63 16.25 -9.37 -10.82
N ASP A 64 14.94 -9.15 -10.81
CA ASP A 64 13.93 -10.14 -11.14
C ASP A 64 12.99 -9.63 -12.23
N LYS A 65 13.23 -10.06 -13.46
CA LYS A 65 12.42 -9.65 -14.62
C LYS A 65 10.97 -10.10 -14.53
N SER A 66 10.67 -11.16 -13.77
CA SER A 66 9.29 -11.64 -13.59
C SER A 66 8.40 -10.65 -12.82
N LYS A 67 9.03 -9.71 -12.10
CA LYS A 67 8.34 -8.70 -11.28
C LYS A 67 8.19 -7.38 -12.05
N ASP A 68 7.45 -7.36 -13.15
CA ASP A 68 7.15 -6.12 -13.86
C ASP A 68 6.07 -5.28 -13.13
N TYR A 69 6.50 -4.26 -12.40
CA TYR A 69 5.63 -3.32 -11.68
C TYR A 69 5.40 -2.01 -12.46
N SER A 70 5.68 -1.99 -13.74
CA SER A 70 5.59 -0.79 -14.58
C SER A 70 4.22 -0.13 -14.60
N SER A 71 3.15 -0.89 -14.31
CA SER A 71 1.80 -0.35 -14.18
C SER A 71 1.57 0.47 -12.90
N PHE A 72 2.41 0.30 -11.88
CA PHE A 72 2.27 0.95 -10.56
C PHE A 72 3.36 1.98 -10.27
N LYS A 73 4.48 1.86 -10.97
CA LYS A 73 5.61 2.78 -10.88
C LYS A 73 6.01 3.17 -12.30
N ASN A 74 6.61 4.34 -12.47
CA ASN A 74 7.19 4.78 -13.75
C ASN A 74 8.48 4.00 -14.07
N VAL A 75 8.38 2.68 -14.05
CA VAL A 75 9.45 1.76 -14.35
C VAL A 75 9.52 1.52 -15.86
N ASP A 76 10.72 1.43 -16.38
CA ASP A 76 10.99 1.09 -17.77
C ASP A 76 12.03 -0.02 -17.81
N ILE A 77 11.56 -1.26 -17.63
CA ILE A 77 12.40 -2.46 -17.55
C ILE A 77 13.31 -2.57 -18.77
N LYS A 78 12.78 -2.33 -19.97
CA LYS A 78 13.56 -2.41 -21.20
C LYS A 78 14.69 -1.38 -21.25
N TYR A 79 14.45 -0.17 -20.72
CA TYR A 79 15.49 0.84 -20.58
C TYR A 79 16.57 0.40 -19.59
N ILE A 80 16.18 -0.16 -18.45
CA ILE A 80 17.09 -0.68 -17.41
C ILE A 80 17.96 -1.80 -17.98
N GLU A 81 17.35 -2.78 -18.69
CA GLU A 81 18.09 -3.88 -19.33
C GLU A 81 19.09 -3.37 -20.37
N GLU A 82 18.67 -2.47 -21.26
CA GLU A 82 19.53 -1.99 -22.35
C GLU A 82 20.64 -1.07 -21.87
N ASN A 83 20.39 -0.20 -20.90
CA ASN A 83 21.31 0.87 -20.51
C ASN A 83 22.11 0.58 -19.24
N ILE A 84 21.67 -0.34 -18.41
CA ILE A 84 22.34 -0.69 -17.17
C ILE A 84 22.90 -2.11 -17.25
N LEU A 85 22.02 -3.11 -17.36
CA LEU A 85 22.48 -4.50 -17.29
C LEU A 85 23.41 -4.87 -18.45
N LYS A 86 23.03 -4.64 -19.70
CA LYS A 86 23.86 -4.95 -20.87
C LYS A 86 25.15 -4.13 -20.95
N ARG A 87 25.16 -2.94 -20.35
CA ARG A 87 26.33 -2.06 -20.38
C ARG A 87 27.42 -2.50 -19.41
N HIS A 88 27.03 -2.92 -18.21
CA HIS A 88 27.96 -3.22 -17.12
C HIS A 88 28.25 -4.73 -16.96
N PHE A 89 27.33 -5.60 -17.36
CA PHE A 89 27.46 -7.03 -17.28
C PHE A 89 27.60 -7.59 -18.70
N SER A 90 28.85 -7.69 -19.18
CA SER A 90 29.16 -8.31 -20.47
C SER A 90 28.90 -9.83 -20.41
N GLU A 91 28.63 -10.46 -21.57
CA GLU A 91 28.18 -11.83 -21.80
C GLU A 91 29.05 -12.97 -21.22
N HIS A 92 30.04 -12.69 -20.39
CA HIS A 92 30.99 -13.64 -19.84
C HIS A 92 30.67 -14.15 -18.43
N SER A 93 29.56 -13.75 -17.80
CA SER A 93 29.09 -14.48 -16.63
C SER A 93 28.39 -15.74 -17.13
N GLU A 94 28.88 -16.90 -16.74
CA GLU A 94 28.28 -18.23 -17.00
C GLU A 94 26.87 -18.37 -16.41
N ASP A 95 26.42 -17.44 -15.62
CA ASP A 95 25.06 -17.29 -15.20
C ASP A 95 24.24 -16.80 -16.40
N LYS A 96 23.74 -17.77 -17.15
CA LYS A 96 22.68 -17.55 -18.12
C LYS A 96 21.54 -16.87 -17.39
N PHE A 97 21.36 -15.55 -17.61
CA PHE A 97 20.11 -14.88 -17.35
C PHE A 97 19.07 -15.52 -18.29
N ILE A 98 18.49 -16.64 -17.86
CA ILE A 98 17.37 -17.27 -18.54
C ILE A 98 16.15 -16.42 -18.23
N PHE A 99 16.00 -15.36 -18.99
CA PHE A 99 14.76 -14.59 -19.06
C PHE A 99 13.79 -15.31 -20.01
N ASP A 100 13.27 -16.44 -19.57
CA ASP A 100 12.09 -16.98 -20.22
C ASP A 100 10.96 -15.98 -20.01
N GLU A 101 10.43 -15.43 -21.09
CA GLU A 101 9.22 -14.63 -21.04
C GLU A 101 8.13 -15.49 -20.39
N ILE A 102 7.49 -14.93 -19.36
CA ILE A 102 6.37 -15.60 -18.72
C ILE A 102 5.21 -15.60 -19.72
N ASN A 103 4.88 -16.77 -20.19
CA ASN A 103 3.82 -17.02 -21.15
C ASN A 103 2.87 -18.11 -20.65
N ILE A 104 1.89 -18.46 -21.43
CA ILE A 104 0.88 -19.46 -21.05
C ILE A 104 1.51 -20.84 -20.77
N GLN A 105 2.60 -21.20 -21.44
CA GLN A 105 3.30 -22.47 -21.20
C GLN A 105 3.99 -22.52 -19.84
N THR A 106 4.50 -21.38 -19.39
CA THR A 106 5.06 -21.24 -18.05
C THR A 106 3.99 -21.47 -16.97
N LEU A 107 2.81 -20.86 -17.15
CA LEU A 107 1.67 -21.02 -16.26
C LEU A 107 1.09 -22.44 -16.28
N TYR A 108 1.15 -23.11 -17.44
CA TYR A 108 0.63 -24.46 -17.60
C TYR A 108 1.31 -25.48 -16.68
N LYS A 109 2.57 -25.27 -16.31
CA LYS A 109 3.29 -26.13 -15.36
C LYS A 109 2.68 -26.09 -13.95
N GLU A 110 2.05 -24.99 -13.60
CA GLU A 110 1.48 -24.72 -12.27
C GLU A 110 -0.04 -24.98 -12.18
N LYS A 111 -0.68 -25.40 -13.29
CA LYS A 111 -2.15 -25.52 -13.38
C LYS A 111 -2.78 -26.44 -12.34
N ASN A 112 -2.06 -27.48 -11.92
CA ASN A 112 -2.59 -28.46 -10.96
C ASN A 112 -2.82 -27.88 -9.56
N LYS A 113 -2.30 -26.68 -9.29
CA LYS A 113 -2.56 -25.96 -8.03
C LYS A 113 -3.91 -25.26 -8.01
N ILE A 114 -4.53 -25.02 -9.19
CA ILE A 114 -5.68 -24.12 -9.34
C ILE A 114 -6.97 -24.93 -9.36
N ASN A 115 -7.90 -24.56 -8.47
CA ASN A 115 -9.27 -25.05 -8.42
C ASN A 115 -10.20 -23.84 -8.60
N ILE A 116 -11.11 -23.90 -9.57
CA ILE A 116 -12.10 -22.83 -9.83
C ILE A 116 -13.44 -23.21 -9.23
N ASP A 117 -14.04 -22.28 -8.50
CA ASP A 117 -15.45 -22.31 -8.08
C ASP A 117 -16.20 -21.21 -8.85
N GLU A 118 -17.10 -21.63 -9.72
CA GLU A 118 -17.94 -20.77 -10.57
C GLU A 118 -19.43 -20.94 -10.31
N ASN A 119 -19.79 -21.52 -9.17
CA ASN A 119 -21.19 -21.83 -8.84
C ASN A 119 -21.98 -20.63 -8.32
N SER A 120 -21.30 -19.53 -8.02
CA SER A 120 -21.91 -18.34 -7.43
C SER A 120 -22.43 -17.38 -8.51
N HIS A 121 -23.72 -17.06 -8.47
CA HIS A 121 -24.30 -16.02 -9.34
C HIS A 121 -24.09 -14.63 -8.76
N LEU A 122 -24.37 -14.47 -7.46
CA LEU A 122 -24.26 -13.19 -6.77
C LEU A 122 -22.94 -13.07 -6.02
N TYR A 123 -22.48 -11.83 -5.83
CA TYR A 123 -21.27 -11.54 -5.09
C TYR A 123 -21.33 -12.07 -3.64
N ASP A 124 -22.51 -11.99 -2.98
CA ASP A 124 -22.68 -12.49 -1.61
C ASP A 124 -22.60 -14.02 -1.53
N GLU A 125 -23.06 -14.73 -2.55
CA GLU A 125 -22.90 -16.17 -2.66
C GLU A 125 -21.43 -16.57 -2.79
N MET A 126 -20.66 -15.82 -3.56
CA MET A 126 -19.20 -16.00 -3.66
C MET A 126 -18.51 -15.79 -2.30
N ILE A 127 -18.88 -14.75 -1.57
CA ILE A 127 -18.35 -14.51 -0.20
C ILE A 127 -18.69 -15.66 0.73
N GLU A 128 -19.91 -16.22 0.60
CA GLU A 128 -20.33 -17.38 1.37
C GLU A 128 -19.50 -18.62 1.01
N ALA A 129 -19.30 -18.89 -0.27
CA ALA A 129 -18.46 -19.99 -0.75
C ALA A 129 -17.02 -19.89 -0.23
N VAL A 130 -16.43 -18.69 -0.25
CA VAL A 130 -15.12 -18.40 0.32
C VAL A 130 -15.09 -18.73 1.83
N GLY A 131 -16.08 -18.26 2.59
CA GLY A 131 -16.19 -18.55 4.03
C GLY A 131 -16.29 -20.04 4.33
N ASN A 132 -17.09 -20.77 3.54
CA ASN A 132 -17.25 -22.22 3.68
C ASN A 132 -15.96 -22.98 3.34
N LYS A 133 -15.23 -22.53 2.30
CA LYS A 133 -13.93 -23.12 1.94
C LYS A 133 -12.87 -22.91 3.01
N ILE A 134 -12.81 -21.73 3.61
CA ILE A 134 -11.92 -21.48 4.75
C ILE A 134 -12.24 -22.43 5.91
N GLU A 135 -13.51 -22.63 6.23
CA GLU A 135 -13.92 -23.55 7.27
C GLU A 135 -13.53 -24.99 6.98
N GLU A 136 -13.71 -25.45 5.74
CA GLU A 136 -13.27 -26.77 5.28
C GLU A 136 -11.74 -26.94 5.45
N LEU A 137 -10.96 -25.94 5.05
CA LEU A 137 -9.50 -25.94 5.18
C LEU A 137 -9.07 -26.05 6.66
N ILE A 138 -9.70 -25.29 7.54
CA ILE A 138 -9.43 -25.36 8.99
C ILE A 138 -9.80 -26.72 9.56
N ARG A 139 -10.96 -27.28 9.19
CA ARG A 139 -11.39 -28.62 9.62
C ARG A 139 -10.46 -29.72 9.11
N SER A 140 -9.82 -29.52 7.97
CA SER A 140 -8.80 -30.43 7.43
C SER A 140 -7.42 -30.27 8.07
N GLY A 141 -7.28 -29.38 9.07
CA GLY A 141 -6.06 -29.19 9.83
C GLY A 141 -5.09 -28.15 9.24
N LYS A 142 -5.53 -27.35 8.27
CA LYS A 142 -4.70 -26.25 7.74
C LYS A 142 -4.64 -25.10 8.76
N ASN A 143 -3.48 -24.42 8.86
CA ASN A 143 -3.31 -23.31 9.78
C ASN A 143 -3.78 -21.99 9.15
N LEU A 144 -4.33 -21.09 9.95
CA LEU A 144 -4.75 -19.75 9.51
C LEU A 144 -3.60 -18.96 8.87
N LYS A 145 -2.40 -19.10 9.42
CA LYS A 145 -1.19 -18.45 8.90
C LYS A 145 -0.76 -18.91 7.50
N ASP A 146 -1.30 -20.01 7.01
CA ASP A 146 -0.99 -20.53 5.68
C ASP A 146 -1.99 -20.04 4.61
N ILE A 147 -3.06 -19.35 5.03
CA ILE A 147 -4.16 -18.92 4.18
C ILE A 147 -4.07 -17.42 3.91
N VAL A 148 -4.33 -17.02 2.66
CA VAL A 148 -4.51 -15.63 2.24
C VAL A 148 -5.72 -15.50 1.32
N ILE A 149 -6.44 -14.41 1.46
CA ILE A 149 -7.50 -13.97 0.55
C ILE A 149 -6.91 -12.88 -0.36
N ILE A 150 -6.93 -13.12 -1.65
CA ILE A 150 -6.43 -12.18 -2.65
C ILE A 150 -7.62 -11.66 -3.46
N SER A 151 -7.84 -10.36 -3.39
CA SER A 151 -8.93 -9.70 -4.11
C SER A 151 -8.40 -8.52 -4.93
N PRO A 152 -8.83 -8.35 -6.20
CA PRO A 152 -8.43 -7.22 -7.02
C PRO A 152 -8.96 -5.90 -6.46
N ILE A 153 -10.08 -5.95 -5.73
CA ILE A 153 -10.68 -4.83 -5.02
C ILE A 153 -10.64 -5.14 -3.53
N ASN A 154 -9.86 -4.37 -2.79
CA ASN A 154 -9.83 -4.45 -1.34
C ASN A 154 -10.37 -3.12 -0.78
N ASN A 155 -11.63 -3.11 -0.42
CA ASN A 155 -12.36 -1.96 0.09
C ASN A 155 -13.15 -2.30 1.38
N SER A 156 -13.73 -1.30 1.98
CA SER A 156 -14.50 -1.45 3.23
C SER A 156 -15.71 -2.39 3.09
N ILE A 157 -16.30 -2.53 1.90
CA ILE A 157 -17.44 -3.43 1.66
C ILE A 157 -16.96 -4.89 1.71
N LEU A 158 -15.86 -5.21 1.03
CA LEU A 158 -15.26 -6.54 1.08
C LEU A 158 -14.85 -6.88 2.51
N ASP A 159 -14.14 -5.95 3.16
CA ASP A 159 -13.67 -6.13 4.54
C ASP A 159 -14.85 -6.43 5.48
N TYR A 160 -15.90 -5.61 5.44
CA TYR A 160 -17.11 -5.81 6.25
C TYR A 160 -17.76 -7.17 6.00
N LYS A 161 -17.97 -7.56 4.73
CA LYS A 161 -18.64 -8.82 4.37
C LYS A 161 -17.83 -10.04 4.81
N ILE A 162 -16.53 -10.07 4.52
CA ILE A 162 -15.65 -11.19 4.91
C ILE A 162 -15.45 -11.22 6.43
N CYS A 163 -15.20 -10.06 7.07
CA CYS A 163 -15.03 -10.00 8.52
C CYS A 163 -16.27 -10.51 9.26
N ASN A 164 -17.48 -10.09 8.87
CA ASN A 164 -18.69 -10.56 9.50
C ASN A 164 -18.87 -12.07 9.33
N LYS A 165 -18.67 -12.59 8.11
CA LYS A 165 -18.82 -14.03 7.83
C LYS A 165 -17.85 -14.89 8.64
N LEU A 166 -16.61 -14.47 8.78
CA LEU A 166 -15.58 -15.23 9.50
C LEU A 166 -15.61 -15.00 11.01
N LYS A 167 -16.04 -13.80 11.45
CA LYS A 167 -16.22 -13.50 12.88
C LYS A 167 -17.29 -14.39 13.53
N GLU A 168 -18.39 -14.69 12.82
CA GLU A 168 -19.40 -15.65 13.26
C GLU A 168 -18.82 -17.04 13.55
N LYS A 169 -17.68 -17.36 12.92
CA LYS A 169 -16.94 -18.61 13.03
C LYS A 169 -15.70 -18.52 13.96
N ASN A 170 -15.53 -17.41 14.68
CA ASN A 170 -14.37 -17.12 15.52
C ASN A 170 -13.01 -17.15 14.77
N ILE A 171 -13.01 -16.80 13.49
CA ILE A 171 -11.81 -16.73 12.65
C ILE A 171 -11.37 -15.27 12.54
N GLU A 172 -10.14 -14.98 12.97
CA GLU A 172 -9.58 -13.66 12.88
C GLU A 172 -8.90 -13.41 11.53
N ILE A 173 -9.17 -12.23 10.97
CA ILE A 173 -8.60 -11.76 9.72
C ILE A 173 -7.82 -10.48 9.96
N GLN A 174 -6.84 -10.24 9.09
CA GLN A 174 -6.08 -9.01 9.04
C GLN A 174 -6.06 -8.48 7.62
N ASN A 175 -6.57 -7.27 7.42
CA ASN A 175 -6.58 -6.63 6.11
C ASN A 175 -5.31 -5.80 5.92
N THR A 176 -4.64 -5.95 4.76
CA THR A 176 -3.44 -5.17 4.41
C THR A 176 -3.76 -3.74 4.01
N LYS A 177 -5.00 -3.45 3.63
CA LYS A 177 -5.47 -2.12 3.27
C LYS A 177 -6.38 -1.60 4.35
N MET A 178 -5.95 -0.55 5.03
CA MET A 178 -6.84 0.31 5.79
C MET A 178 -7.28 1.45 4.84
N ASP A 179 -8.54 1.45 4.43
CA ASP A 179 -9.12 2.55 3.63
C ASP A 179 -9.30 3.83 4.47
N SER A 180 -9.01 3.76 5.77
CA SER A 180 -9.14 4.88 6.69
C SER A 180 -7.84 5.68 6.74
N LYS A 181 -7.95 6.99 6.64
CA LYS A 181 -6.89 7.91 7.01
C LYS A 181 -6.53 7.65 8.48
N ILE A 182 -5.28 7.83 8.86
CA ILE A 182 -4.89 7.73 10.29
C ILE A 182 -5.79 8.58 11.16
N ILE A 183 -6.17 9.75 10.67
CA ILE A 183 -7.06 10.69 11.37
C ILE A 183 -8.49 10.16 11.54
N ASP A 184 -8.93 9.18 10.74
CA ASP A 184 -10.24 8.53 10.92
C ASP A 184 -10.24 7.55 12.10
N HIS A 185 -9.04 7.18 12.57
CA HIS A 185 -8.91 6.37 13.76
C HIS A 185 -9.28 7.17 15.03
N PRO A 186 -10.19 6.67 15.88
CA PRO A 186 -10.72 7.44 17.01
C PRO A 186 -9.67 8.07 17.92
N TYR A 187 -8.60 7.33 18.25
CA TYR A 187 -7.51 7.82 19.10
C TYR A 187 -6.63 8.87 18.41
N ALA A 188 -6.30 8.68 17.13
CA ALA A 188 -5.55 9.66 16.38
C ALA A 188 -6.37 10.95 16.18
N ASN A 189 -7.66 10.82 15.86
CA ASN A 189 -8.58 11.94 15.76
C ASN A 189 -8.67 12.73 17.07
N ALA A 190 -8.82 12.03 18.21
CA ALA A 190 -8.87 12.67 19.51
C ALA A 190 -7.59 13.47 19.82
N LEU A 191 -6.43 12.94 19.42
CA LEU A 191 -5.15 13.63 19.59
C LEU A 191 -5.07 14.89 18.68
N VAL A 192 -5.56 14.81 17.46
CA VAL A 192 -5.63 15.97 16.54
C VAL A 192 -6.61 17.04 17.05
N VAL A 193 -7.77 16.65 17.61
CA VAL A 193 -8.71 17.57 18.23
C VAL A 193 -8.07 18.28 19.43
N ALA A 194 -7.38 17.56 20.30
CA ALA A 194 -6.62 18.15 21.41
C ALA A 194 -5.61 19.18 20.91
N THR A 195 -4.89 18.85 19.81
CA THR A 195 -3.93 19.76 19.19
C THR A 195 -4.60 21.02 18.62
N CYS A 196 -5.75 20.88 17.97
CA CYS A 196 -6.50 22.05 17.50
C CYS A 196 -6.93 22.98 18.66
N ILE A 197 -7.29 22.40 19.80
CA ILE A 197 -7.65 23.19 21.01
C ILE A 197 -6.39 23.88 21.57
N PHE A 198 -5.27 23.15 21.66
CA PHE A 198 -3.99 23.69 22.11
C PHE A 198 -3.49 24.85 21.24
N LEU A 199 -3.66 24.77 19.92
CA LEU A 199 -3.24 25.79 18.96
C LEU A 199 -4.25 26.92 18.76
N ASN A 200 -5.39 26.92 19.47
CA ASN A 200 -6.51 27.85 19.27
C ASN A 200 -7.12 27.82 17.85
N LEU A 201 -7.16 26.62 17.24
CA LEU A 201 -7.64 26.36 15.89
C LEU A 201 -8.95 25.55 15.89
N GLN A 202 -9.86 25.78 16.85
CA GLN A 202 -11.09 25.01 17.00
C GLN A 202 -12.03 25.11 15.78
N HIS A 203 -11.89 26.12 14.96
CA HIS A 203 -12.70 26.28 13.73
C HIS A 203 -12.38 25.20 12.66
N PHE A 204 -11.28 24.45 12.82
CA PHE A 204 -10.97 23.29 11.98
C PHE A 204 -11.65 22.00 12.46
N ILE A 205 -12.26 22.00 13.65
CA ILE A 205 -12.85 20.80 14.25
C ILE A 205 -14.32 20.70 13.85
N LYS A 206 -14.70 19.56 13.24
CA LYS A 206 -16.11 19.24 12.98
C LYS A 206 -16.79 18.74 14.26
N GLU A 207 -18.11 18.86 14.30
CA GLU A 207 -18.90 18.40 15.45
C GLU A 207 -18.68 16.91 15.76
N GLU A 208 -18.66 16.07 14.71
CA GLU A 208 -18.41 14.63 14.85
C GLU A 208 -17.04 14.32 15.45
N GLU A 209 -16.02 15.09 15.09
CA GLU A 209 -14.67 14.94 15.65
C GLU A 209 -14.63 15.31 17.14
N TYR A 210 -15.38 16.33 17.55
CA TYR A 210 -15.54 16.69 18.95
C TYR A 210 -16.27 15.60 19.75
N ILE A 211 -17.32 15.04 19.18
CA ILE A 211 -18.05 13.93 19.82
C ILE A 211 -17.13 12.74 19.99
N ASN A 212 -16.36 12.35 18.96
CA ASN A 212 -15.39 11.28 19.05
C ASN A 212 -14.31 11.57 20.13
N PHE A 213 -13.80 12.79 20.19
CA PHE A 213 -12.85 13.21 21.22
C PHE A 213 -13.39 12.97 22.63
N ILE A 214 -14.66 13.28 22.88
CA ILE A 214 -15.33 13.05 24.15
C ILE A 214 -15.53 11.54 24.39
N GLU A 215 -15.96 10.78 23.37
CA GLU A 215 -16.11 9.31 23.48
C GLU A 215 -14.82 8.65 23.94
N VAL A 216 -13.71 9.02 23.34
CA VAL A 216 -12.39 8.43 23.61
C VAL A 216 -11.90 8.84 25.02
N LEU A 217 -11.88 10.15 25.33
CA LEU A 217 -11.26 10.62 26.56
C LEU A 217 -12.08 10.37 27.83
N PHE A 218 -13.40 10.26 27.72
CA PHE A 218 -14.26 9.95 28.85
C PHE A 218 -14.74 8.49 28.88
N GLU A 219 -14.29 7.68 27.89
CA GLU A 219 -14.65 6.25 27.76
C GLU A 219 -16.18 6.02 27.81
N VAL A 220 -16.93 6.89 27.15
CA VAL A 220 -18.39 6.87 27.09
C VAL A 220 -18.91 6.49 25.71
N ASN A 221 -20.15 6.03 25.63
CA ASN A 221 -20.80 5.78 24.35
C ASN A 221 -21.20 7.09 23.65
N LYS A 222 -21.47 7.02 22.34
CA LYS A 222 -21.81 8.15 21.49
C LYS A 222 -22.97 9.01 22.02
N ILE A 223 -24.01 8.37 22.56
CA ILE A 223 -25.19 9.10 23.11
C ILE A 223 -24.78 9.97 24.28
N ARG A 224 -23.97 9.44 25.19
CA ARG A 224 -23.46 10.18 26.36
C ARG A 224 -22.45 11.25 25.95
N ALA A 225 -21.63 10.98 24.93
CA ALA A 225 -20.71 11.97 24.38
C ALA A 225 -21.44 13.17 23.77
N ILE A 226 -22.53 12.94 23.00
CA ILE A 226 -23.39 13.99 22.46
C ILE A 226 -24.00 14.82 23.60
N LYS A 227 -24.46 14.18 24.67
CA LYS A 227 -25.00 14.88 25.83
C LYS A 227 -23.94 15.79 26.49
N ILE A 228 -22.71 15.26 26.71
CA ILE A 228 -21.60 16.05 27.27
C ILE A 228 -21.24 17.19 26.32
N TYR A 229 -21.19 16.95 25.01
CA TYR A 229 -20.93 17.99 24.01
C TYR A 229 -21.93 19.15 24.09
N ASN A 230 -23.22 18.82 24.19
CA ASN A 230 -24.29 19.84 24.28
C ASN A 230 -24.27 20.62 25.59
N THR A 231 -23.83 19.98 26.69
CA THR A 231 -23.73 20.61 28.02
C THR A 231 -22.30 20.96 28.42
N ARG A 232 -21.37 21.02 27.46
CA ARG A 232 -19.92 21.15 27.71
C ARG A 232 -19.54 22.39 28.54
N HIS A 233 -20.35 23.44 28.47
CA HIS A 233 -20.13 24.66 29.26
C HIS A 233 -20.48 24.50 30.76
N GLU A 234 -21.21 23.46 31.13
CA GLU A 234 -21.62 23.14 32.49
C GLU A 234 -20.89 21.92 33.05
N ASN A 235 -20.32 21.08 32.18
CA ASN A 235 -19.65 19.84 32.57
C ASN A 235 -18.26 20.11 33.14
N GLU A 236 -18.05 19.83 34.43
CA GLU A 236 -16.79 20.09 35.15
C GLU A 236 -15.62 19.24 34.64
N GLU A 237 -15.86 17.98 34.28
CA GLU A 237 -14.80 17.10 33.77
C GLU A 237 -14.29 17.61 32.41
N TYR A 238 -15.20 18.06 31.55
CA TYR A 238 -14.84 18.67 30.28
C TYR A 238 -14.08 19.99 30.48
N LYS A 239 -14.53 20.85 31.39
CA LYS A 239 -13.81 22.10 31.71
C LYS A 239 -12.39 21.83 32.18
N ASN A 240 -12.23 20.89 33.08
CA ASN A 240 -10.90 20.48 33.60
C ASN A 240 -9.97 19.98 32.50
N LEU A 241 -10.50 19.21 31.53
CA LEU A 241 -9.74 18.74 30.37
C LEU A 241 -9.30 19.91 29.47
N ILE A 242 -10.21 20.83 29.16
CA ILE A 242 -9.89 22.00 28.34
C ILE A 242 -8.91 22.92 29.06
N GLU A 243 -9.04 23.12 30.36
CA GLU A 243 -8.11 23.90 31.15
C GLU A 243 -6.71 23.24 31.17
N PHE A 244 -6.64 21.94 31.30
CA PHE A 244 -5.38 21.20 31.18
C PHE A 244 -4.68 21.50 29.85
N ILE A 245 -5.40 21.41 28.71
CA ILE A 245 -4.85 21.68 27.38
C ILE A 245 -4.37 23.13 27.27
N ARG A 246 -5.17 24.11 27.75
CA ARG A 246 -4.84 25.53 27.70
C ARG A 246 -3.65 25.90 28.60
N ASN A 247 -3.47 25.21 29.72
CA ASN A 247 -2.31 25.44 30.55
C ASN A 247 -1.02 24.98 29.87
N LYS A 248 -1.05 23.92 29.09
CA LYS A 248 0.10 23.47 28.27
C LYS A 248 0.47 24.49 27.17
N GLU A 249 -0.48 25.26 26.64
CA GLU A 249 -0.17 26.37 25.72
C GLU A 249 0.73 27.43 26.37
N LYS A 250 0.52 27.72 27.65
CA LYS A 250 1.32 28.69 28.39
C LYS A 250 2.77 28.22 28.64
N GLU A 251 3.02 26.91 28.55
CA GLU A 251 4.36 26.33 28.72
C GLU A 251 5.23 26.48 27.47
N SER A 252 4.70 27.08 26.39
CA SER A 252 5.40 27.28 25.09
C SER A 252 5.96 26.01 24.45
N LEU A 253 5.29 24.90 24.64
CA LEU A 253 5.69 23.61 24.09
C LEU A 253 5.68 23.61 22.56
N ARG A 254 6.54 22.78 21.97
CA ARG A 254 6.43 22.41 20.54
C ARG A 254 5.19 21.53 20.33
N ILE A 255 4.70 21.47 19.12
CA ILE A 255 3.51 20.65 18.76
C ILE A 255 3.75 19.18 19.12
N SER A 256 4.90 18.63 18.77
CA SER A 256 5.24 17.23 19.07
C SER A 256 5.38 16.94 20.56
N GLU A 257 5.95 17.88 21.31
CA GLU A 257 6.06 17.78 22.77
C GLU A 257 4.68 17.78 23.43
N PHE A 258 3.78 18.66 22.97
CA PHE A 258 2.39 18.66 23.43
C PHE A 258 1.68 17.35 23.10
N LEU A 259 1.79 16.88 21.86
CA LEU A 259 1.19 15.64 21.39
C LEU A 259 1.62 14.45 22.25
N LEU A 260 2.93 14.34 22.51
CA LEU A 260 3.51 13.27 23.31
C LEU A 260 3.05 13.35 24.78
N GLN A 261 3.10 14.53 25.39
CA GLN A 261 2.65 14.72 26.78
C GLN A 261 1.16 14.45 26.93
N PHE A 262 0.33 14.95 26.01
CA PHE A 262 -1.11 14.73 26.04
C PHE A 262 -1.44 13.24 25.93
N TYR A 263 -0.78 12.53 25.01
CA TYR A 263 -0.95 11.09 24.88
C TYR A 263 -0.57 10.35 26.19
N ILE A 264 0.59 10.63 26.75
CA ILE A 264 1.07 9.97 27.97
C ILE A 264 0.16 10.25 29.17
N GLU A 265 -0.22 11.52 29.37
CA GLU A 265 -0.95 11.95 30.56
C GLU A 265 -2.46 11.65 30.49
N LYS A 266 -3.06 11.64 29.29
CA LYS A 266 -4.53 11.56 29.12
C LYS A 266 -5.02 10.33 28.37
N MET A 267 -4.20 9.72 27.52
CA MET A 267 -4.67 8.66 26.62
C MET A 267 -4.06 7.29 26.88
N LEU A 268 -2.81 7.23 27.35
CA LEU A 268 -2.08 5.96 27.51
C LEU A 268 -2.77 4.98 28.48
N ASN A 269 -3.37 5.49 29.54
CA ASN A 269 -4.02 4.70 30.59
C ASN A 269 -5.51 4.42 30.33
N LEU A 270 -6.07 4.89 29.21
CA LEU A 270 -7.41 4.52 28.80
C LEU A 270 -7.46 3.03 28.44
N LYS A 271 -8.65 2.44 28.48
CA LYS A 271 -8.89 0.99 28.27
C LYS A 271 -8.16 0.41 27.07
N ASN A 272 -8.17 1.13 25.94
CA ASN A 272 -7.50 0.70 24.69
C ASN A 272 -6.31 1.64 24.33
N GLY A 273 -5.81 2.44 25.28
CA GLY A 273 -4.76 3.43 25.03
C GLY A 273 -3.48 2.78 24.51
N LYS A 274 -3.03 1.73 25.16
CA LYS A 274 -1.80 1.01 24.79
C LYS A 274 -1.90 0.27 23.47
N GLU A 275 -3.08 -0.28 23.12
CA GLU A 275 -3.32 -1.00 21.88
C GLU A 275 -3.28 -0.06 20.67
N ASN A 276 -3.63 1.21 20.87
CA ASN A 276 -3.72 2.24 19.84
C ASN A 276 -2.50 3.18 19.81
N VAL A 277 -1.42 2.83 20.53
CA VAL A 277 -0.20 3.64 20.59
C VAL A 277 0.40 3.98 19.23
N GLN A 278 0.34 3.05 18.29
CA GLN A 278 0.94 3.21 16.97
C GLN A 278 0.28 4.34 16.15
N PHE A 279 -1.04 4.47 16.21
CA PHE A 279 -1.76 5.56 15.52
C PHE A 279 -1.40 6.93 16.12
N CYS A 280 -1.30 7.01 17.46
CA CYS A 280 -0.90 8.23 18.13
C CYS A 280 0.58 8.57 17.88
N LYS A 281 1.47 7.56 17.88
CA LYS A 281 2.90 7.72 17.58
C LYS A 281 3.13 8.32 16.20
N GLU A 282 2.33 7.91 15.22
CA GLU A 282 2.47 8.47 13.86
C GLU A 282 2.08 9.95 13.81
N ILE A 283 0.99 10.35 14.46
CA ILE A 283 0.63 11.78 14.56
C ILE A 283 1.74 12.59 15.28
N ILE A 284 2.34 12.04 16.34
CA ILE A 284 3.44 12.67 17.05
C ILE A 284 4.66 12.86 16.14
N LYS A 285 5.02 11.82 15.38
CA LYS A 285 6.12 11.86 14.40
C LYS A 285 5.88 12.90 13.31
N GLN A 286 4.64 13.02 12.81
CA GLN A 286 4.28 14.08 11.86
C GLN A 286 4.45 15.47 12.48
N GLY A 287 4.16 15.62 13.77
CA GLY A 287 4.42 16.85 14.52
C GLY A 287 5.91 17.24 14.56
N ASP A 288 6.81 16.27 14.74
CA ASP A 288 8.26 16.49 14.72
C ASP A 288 8.74 16.92 13.31
N ILE A 289 8.41 16.13 12.28
CA ILE A 289 8.79 16.41 10.90
C ILE A 289 8.30 17.79 10.46
N PHE A 290 7.06 18.11 10.80
CA PHE A 290 6.45 19.38 10.42
C PHE A 290 7.09 20.56 11.13
N SER A 291 7.45 20.39 12.40
CA SER A 291 8.16 21.42 13.17
C SER A 291 9.51 21.76 12.55
N GLU A 292 10.30 20.75 12.14
CA GLU A 292 11.58 20.92 11.46
C GLU A 292 11.42 21.64 10.12
N ILE A 293 10.49 21.18 9.26
CA ILE A 293 10.27 21.78 7.93
C ILE A 293 9.77 23.23 8.04
N LEU A 294 8.87 23.50 8.98
CA LEU A 294 8.28 24.84 9.12
C LEU A 294 9.20 25.85 9.81
N GLU A 295 10.22 25.39 10.58
CA GLU A 295 11.20 26.32 11.16
C GLU A 295 11.91 27.13 10.08
N ASP A 296 12.21 26.53 8.94
CA ASP A 296 12.90 27.17 7.82
C ASP A 296 12.02 28.11 6.98
N LEU A 297 10.69 28.07 7.17
CA LEU A 297 9.76 28.92 6.43
C LEU A 297 9.61 30.30 7.10
N ASN A 298 9.79 31.35 6.32
CA ASN A 298 9.61 32.72 6.78
C ASN A 298 8.11 33.15 6.77
N ILE A 299 7.29 32.43 7.52
CA ILE A 299 5.85 32.70 7.72
C ILE A 299 5.55 32.81 9.21
N ASN A 300 4.43 33.46 9.55
CA ASN A 300 4.07 33.65 10.96
C ASN A 300 3.67 32.34 11.66
N LYS A 301 3.83 32.27 12.98
CA LYS A 301 3.58 31.06 13.78
C LYS A 301 2.16 30.52 13.63
N LYS A 302 1.15 31.39 13.55
CA LYS A 302 -0.25 31.00 13.41
C LYS A 302 -0.49 30.31 12.06
N GLU A 303 0.04 30.87 11.00
CA GLU A 303 -0.05 30.31 9.65
C GLU A 303 0.65 28.95 9.57
N LYS A 304 1.82 28.78 10.21
CA LYS A 304 2.48 27.47 10.35
C LYS A 304 1.57 26.43 10.98
N HIS A 305 0.90 26.78 12.06
CA HIS A 305 -0.04 25.89 12.76
C HIS A 305 -1.24 25.52 11.91
N GLU A 306 -1.83 26.48 11.16
CA GLU A 306 -2.93 26.21 10.25
C GLU A 306 -2.53 25.27 9.11
N ILE A 307 -1.33 25.46 8.54
CA ILE A 307 -0.77 24.58 7.50
C ILE A 307 -0.62 23.16 8.07
N PHE A 308 -0.07 23.01 9.28
CA PHE A 308 0.08 21.71 9.93
C PHE A 308 -1.25 20.97 10.06
N ILE A 309 -2.28 21.62 10.61
CA ILE A 309 -3.60 21.00 10.79
C ILE A 309 -4.24 20.64 9.44
N LYS A 310 -4.13 21.50 8.42
CA LYS A 310 -4.62 21.20 7.07
C LYS A 310 -3.93 19.99 6.47
N CYS A 311 -2.61 19.92 6.57
CA CYS A 311 -1.85 18.77 6.08
C CYS A 311 -2.23 17.48 6.79
N LEU A 312 -2.41 17.49 8.11
CA LEU A 312 -2.89 16.33 8.86
C LEU A 312 -4.27 15.86 8.37
N LYS A 313 -5.19 16.78 8.09
CA LYS A 313 -6.56 16.46 7.69
C LYS A 313 -6.71 16.08 6.22
N GLU A 314 -5.89 16.61 5.34
CA GLU A 314 -6.02 16.46 3.89
C GLU A 314 -5.09 15.41 3.29
N ASN A 315 -3.85 15.31 3.78
CA ASN A 315 -2.75 14.63 3.08
C ASN A 315 -2.26 13.34 3.71
N ILE A 316 -2.73 12.93 4.89
CA ILE A 316 -2.32 11.64 5.46
C ILE A 316 -3.21 10.53 4.90
N ASN A 317 -3.08 10.33 3.59
CA ASN A 317 -3.55 9.14 2.92
C ASN A 317 -2.37 8.17 2.80
N ASP A 318 -2.63 6.88 2.96
CA ASP A 318 -1.74 5.79 2.59
C ASP A 318 -0.46 5.63 3.43
N TYR A 319 -0.50 5.89 4.73
CA TYR A 319 0.61 5.49 5.57
C TYR A 319 0.55 3.99 5.87
N TYR A 320 1.23 3.21 5.04
CA TYR A 320 1.61 1.84 5.38
C TYR A 320 2.76 1.90 6.38
N MET A 321 2.49 1.54 7.63
CA MET A 321 3.57 1.32 8.57
C MET A 321 4.32 0.06 8.15
N SER A 322 5.56 0.18 7.70
CA SER A 322 6.38 -0.97 7.29
C SER A 322 6.53 -1.99 8.43
N SER A 323 6.53 -1.54 9.67
CA SER A 323 6.49 -2.39 10.86
C SER A 323 5.23 -3.26 10.93
N ASP A 324 4.08 -2.72 10.58
CA ASP A 324 2.81 -3.47 10.63
C ASP A 324 2.77 -4.58 9.59
N MET A 325 3.37 -4.35 8.41
CA MET A 325 3.45 -5.39 7.38
C MET A 325 4.32 -6.57 7.82
N GLU A 326 5.41 -6.33 8.53
CA GLU A 326 6.24 -7.41 9.06
C GLU A 326 5.54 -8.19 10.19
N ASP A 327 4.78 -7.49 11.03
CA ASP A 327 3.97 -8.13 12.06
C ASP A 327 2.80 -8.90 11.46
N MET A 328 2.18 -8.39 10.40
CA MET A 328 1.15 -9.10 9.64
C MET A 328 1.67 -10.40 9.03
N LYS A 329 2.85 -10.38 8.42
CA LYS A 329 3.47 -11.61 7.85
C LYS A 329 3.66 -12.71 8.89
N LYS A 330 3.98 -12.35 10.13
CA LYS A 330 4.23 -13.28 11.23
C LYS A 330 2.96 -13.68 11.99
N SER A 331 1.85 -12.97 11.76
CA SER A 331 0.60 -13.21 12.48
C SER A 331 -0.01 -14.58 12.16
N ASN A 332 -0.68 -15.19 13.16
CA ASN A 332 -1.46 -16.40 12.97
C ASN A 332 -2.90 -16.10 12.53
N LYS A 333 -3.06 -15.15 11.60
CA LYS A 333 -4.37 -14.72 11.08
C LYS A 333 -4.41 -14.91 9.57
N ILE A 334 -5.61 -15.00 9.02
CA ILE A 334 -5.82 -14.94 7.57
C ILE A 334 -5.57 -13.51 7.13
N ILE A 335 -4.81 -13.34 6.06
CA ILE A 335 -4.53 -12.01 5.48
C ILE A 335 -5.47 -11.76 4.31
N ILE A 336 -6.00 -10.54 4.19
CA ILE A 336 -6.63 -10.04 2.96
C ILE A 336 -5.66 -9.05 2.31
N ALA A 337 -5.38 -9.26 1.03
CA ALA A 337 -4.49 -8.40 0.26
C ALA A 337 -4.98 -8.21 -1.18
N THR A 338 -4.53 -7.12 -1.82
CA THR A 338 -4.59 -7.06 -3.29
C THR A 338 -3.44 -7.88 -3.88
N PRO A 339 -3.55 -8.35 -5.14
CA PRO A 339 -2.47 -9.08 -5.81
C PRO A 339 -1.14 -8.32 -5.72
N TYR A 340 -1.17 -7.04 -6.02
CA TYR A 340 0.02 -6.18 -5.97
C TYR A 340 0.61 -6.07 -4.55
N THR A 341 -0.22 -5.81 -3.54
CA THR A 341 0.23 -5.72 -2.15
C THR A 341 0.84 -7.04 -1.68
N TYR A 342 0.22 -8.17 -2.04
CA TYR A 342 0.71 -9.50 -1.70
C TYR A 342 2.12 -9.76 -2.25
N ILE A 343 2.32 -9.49 -3.55
CA ILE A 343 3.59 -9.71 -4.23
C ILE A 343 4.66 -8.72 -3.74
N ASN A 344 4.34 -7.42 -3.72
CA ASN A 344 5.31 -6.36 -3.39
C ASN A 344 5.75 -6.40 -1.92
N ALA A 345 4.86 -6.80 -1.02
CA ALA A 345 5.21 -6.98 0.39
C ALA A 345 5.92 -8.32 0.68
N ASN A 346 6.15 -9.16 -0.32
CA ASN A 346 6.70 -10.52 -0.16
C ASN A 346 5.94 -11.34 0.89
N ILE A 347 4.60 -11.30 0.83
CA ILE A 347 3.75 -12.15 1.66
C ILE A 347 3.74 -13.54 1.05
N ASN A 348 4.12 -14.55 1.83
CA ASN A 348 4.17 -15.93 1.36
C ASN A 348 3.17 -16.79 2.15
N ARG A 349 2.12 -17.25 1.49
CA ARG A 349 1.10 -18.13 2.06
C ARG A 349 0.86 -19.30 1.13
N LYS A 350 0.78 -20.50 1.67
CA LYS A 350 0.66 -21.75 0.90
C LYS A 350 -0.67 -21.91 0.19
N ILE A 351 -1.73 -21.39 0.80
CA ILE A 351 -3.11 -21.56 0.33
C ILE A 351 -3.66 -20.15 -0.01
N GLN A 352 -4.04 -19.97 -1.26
CA GLN A 352 -4.56 -18.70 -1.74
C GLN A 352 -6.03 -18.86 -2.15
N LEU A 353 -6.87 -17.91 -1.73
CA LEU A 353 -8.23 -17.78 -2.18
C LEU A 353 -8.34 -16.52 -3.04
N TRP A 354 -8.48 -16.70 -4.35
CA TRP A 354 -8.59 -15.59 -5.30
C TRP A 354 -10.06 -15.24 -5.50
N LEU A 355 -10.44 -14.05 -5.12
CA LEU A 355 -11.81 -13.57 -5.19
C LEU A 355 -12.06 -12.85 -6.50
N ASP A 356 -13.31 -12.95 -6.96
CA ASP A 356 -13.85 -12.15 -8.03
C ASP A 356 -13.02 -12.23 -9.32
N ILE A 357 -12.62 -13.46 -9.69
CA ILE A 357 -11.81 -13.70 -10.90
C ILE A 357 -12.53 -13.31 -12.20
N GLY A 358 -13.85 -13.13 -12.17
CA GLY A 358 -14.65 -12.57 -13.26
C GLY A 358 -14.49 -11.05 -13.44
N SER A 359 -13.89 -10.36 -12.47
CA SER A 359 -13.74 -8.91 -12.50
C SER A 359 -12.64 -8.42 -13.44
N ASN A 360 -12.94 -7.42 -14.25
CA ASN A 360 -11.95 -6.75 -15.11
C ASN A 360 -10.88 -5.97 -14.30
N VAL A 361 -11.05 -5.81 -13.00
CA VAL A 361 -10.05 -5.14 -12.15
C VAL A 361 -8.78 -5.99 -11.97
N TRP A 362 -8.82 -7.29 -12.25
CA TRP A 362 -7.63 -8.12 -12.34
C TRP A 362 -6.72 -7.73 -13.51
N ASN A 363 -7.28 -7.09 -14.53
CA ASN A 363 -6.53 -6.66 -15.71
C ASN A 363 -5.81 -5.34 -15.42
N MET A 364 -4.68 -5.14 -16.09
CA MET A 364 -4.01 -3.84 -16.11
C MET A 364 -4.93 -2.77 -16.70
N LYS A 365 -5.13 -1.68 -15.95
CA LYS A 365 -5.81 -0.50 -16.45
C LYS A 365 -4.79 0.42 -17.11
N ILE A 366 -4.94 0.64 -18.41
CA ILE A 366 -4.07 1.54 -19.16
C ILE A 366 -4.84 2.83 -19.44
N GLU A 367 -4.29 3.96 -19.01
CA GLU A 367 -4.82 5.27 -19.38
C GLU A 367 -4.44 5.58 -20.83
N LYS A 368 -5.42 6.00 -21.63
CA LYS A 368 -5.24 6.23 -23.09
C LYS A 368 -4.81 7.65 -23.45
N ASP A 369 -4.84 8.56 -22.49
CA ASP A 369 -4.53 9.97 -22.69
C ASP A 369 -3.03 10.28 -22.59
N ILE A 370 -2.69 11.54 -22.42
CA ILE A 370 -1.32 12.06 -22.30
C ILE A 370 -0.53 11.35 -21.19
N SER A 371 -1.21 10.82 -20.20
CA SER A 371 -0.63 10.08 -19.07
C SER A 371 -0.37 8.60 -19.32
N ASN A 372 -0.53 8.08 -20.54
CA ASN A 372 -0.28 6.68 -20.87
C ASN A 372 1.16 6.28 -20.47
N PRO A 373 1.34 5.45 -19.44
CA PRO A 373 2.67 5.15 -18.89
C PRO A 373 3.55 4.37 -19.89
N LEU A 374 2.96 3.65 -20.84
CA LEU A 374 3.69 2.87 -21.84
C LEU A 374 4.31 3.77 -22.90
N VAL A 375 3.54 4.76 -23.38
CA VAL A 375 4.01 5.74 -24.37
C VAL A 375 5.07 6.67 -23.79
N LEU A 376 4.98 6.95 -22.49
CA LEU A 376 5.92 7.83 -21.78
C LEU A 376 7.26 7.16 -21.43
N ARG A 377 7.41 5.86 -21.67
CA ARG A 377 8.67 5.15 -21.46
C ARG A 377 9.75 5.63 -22.44
N LYS A 378 10.97 5.74 -21.97
CA LYS A 378 12.14 6.03 -22.84
C LYS A 378 12.43 4.91 -23.84
N SER A 379 12.06 3.69 -23.51
CA SER A 379 12.18 2.53 -24.40
C SER A 379 11.11 2.49 -25.49
N PHE A 380 10.04 3.27 -25.40
CA PHE A 380 9.00 3.35 -26.42
C PHE A 380 9.51 4.15 -27.61
N LYS A 381 9.82 3.45 -28.71
CA LYS A 381 10.38 4.05 -29.93
C LYS A 381 9.36 4.10 -31.08
N GLU A 382 8.18 3.53 -30.87
CA GLU A 382 7.13 3.49 -31.86
C GLU A 382 6.48 4.86 -32.02
N LYS A 383 6.00 5.15 -33.24
CA LYS A 383 5.30 6.41 -33.52
C LYS A 383 3.83 6.36 -33.19
N ILE A 384 3.25 5.17 -33.14
CA ILE A 384 1.82 4.94 -32.96
C ILE A 384 1.66 3.86 -31.88
N TYR A 385 0.82 4.13 -30.89
CA TYR A 385 0.38 3.16 -29.93
C TYR A 385 -0.89 2.48 -30.45
N SER A 386 -0.83 1.17 -30.70
CA SER A 386 -1.94 0.40 -31.27
C SER A 386 -2.72 -0.38 -30.22
N ASP A 387 -3.98 -0.73 -30.54
CA ASP A 387 -4.80 -1.59 -29.67
C ASP A 387 -4.17 -2.99 -29.50
N GLU A 388 -3.48 -3.50 -30.51
CA GLU A 388 -2.74 -4.76 -30.43
C GLU A 388 -1.60 -4.70 -29.41
N MET A 389 -0.85 -3.60 -29.39
CA MET A 389 0.17 -3.37 -28.36
C MET A 389 -0.45 -3.34 -26.96
N GLU A 390 -1.59 -2.67 -26.80
CA GLU A 390 -2.31 -2.61 -25.52
C GLU A 390 -2.74 -3.99 -25.06
N GLU A 391 -3.31 -4.81 -25.94
CA GLU A 391 -3.71 -6.18 -25.61
C GLU A 391 -2.51 -7.04 -25.21
N ASN A 392 -1.40 -6.94 -25.93
CA ASN A 392 -0.18 -7.68 -25.60
C ASN A 392 0.38 -7.28 -24.23
N TYR A 393 0.38 -5.99 -23.91
CA TYR A 393 0.77 -5.52 -22.57
C TYR A 393 -0.16 -6.04 -21.47
N LYS A 394 -1.48 -6.04 -21.69
CA LYS A 394 -2.46 -6.58 -20.74
C LYS A 394 -2.26 -8.07 -20.51
N LYS A 395 -2.01 -8.84 -21.59
CA LYS A 395 -1.71 -10.28 -21.48
C LYS A 395 -0.41 -10.54 -20.72
N TYR A 396 0.66 -9.84 -21.10
CA TYR A 396 1.96 -9.94 -20.44
C TYR A 396 1.86 -9.62 -18.95
N TYR A 397 1.22 -8.52 -18.61
CA TYR A 397 0.97 -8.15 -17.21
C TYR A 397 0.22 -9.24 -16.44
N LEU A 398 -0.85 -9.78 -17.03
CA LEU A 398 -1.67 -10.80 -16.40
C LEU A 398 -0.89 -12.11 -16.19
N TYR A 399 -0.07 -12.52 -17.15
CA TYR A 399 0.79 -13.70 -17.01
C TYR A 399 1.80 -13.52 -15.87
N ASN A 400 2.47 -12.38 -15.81
CA ASN A 400 3.40 -12.07 -14.73
C ASN A 400 2.70 -12.05 -13.37
N LEU A 401 1.53 -11.43 -13.27
CA LEU A 401 0.74 -11.38 -12.04
C LEU A 401 0.40 -12.78 -11.55
N ILE A 402 -0.18 -13.61 -12.41
CA ILE A 402 -0.58 -14.99 -12.07
C ILE A 402 0.64 -15.83 -11.69
N TYR A 403 1.73 -15.73 -12.44
CA TYR A 403 2.96 -16.46 -12.16
C TYR A 403 3.50 -16.13 -10.75
N ASN A 404 3.60 -14.84 -10.43
CA ASN A 404 4.10 -14.41 -9.13
C ASN A 404 3.18 -14.81 -7.96
N LEU A 405 1.89 -14.97 -8.21
CA LEU A 405 0.97 -15.53 -7.22
C LEU A 405 1.16 -17.04 -7.06
N LEU A 406 1.33 -17.78 -8.17
CA LEU A 406 1.41 -19.24 -8.17
C LEU A 406 2.74 -19.78 -7.64
N ILE A 407 3.86 -19.09 -7.89
CA ILE A 407 5.20 -19.60 -7.55
C ILE A 407 5.36 -19.91 -6.06
N ASN A 408 4.68 -19.14 -5.20
CA ASN A 408 4.75 -19.28 -3.74
C ASN A 408 3.52 -19.98 -3.14
N SER A 409 2.64 -20.57 -3.97
CA SER A 409 1.45 -21.28 -3.50
C SER A 409 1.60 -22.78 -3.66
N GLU A 410 0.94 -23.53 -2.78
CA GLU A 410 0.72 -24.99 -2.89
C GLU A 410 -0.69 -25.28 -3.45
N GLU A 411 -1.69 -24.50 -3.03
CA GLU A 411 -3.08 -24.65 -3.41
C GLU A 411 -3.71 -23.29 -3.69
N VAL A 412 -4.50 -23.19 -4.74
CA VAL A 412 -5.24 -21.97 -5.12
C VAL A 412 -6.71 -22.32 -5.35
N TYR A 413 -7.58 -21.58 -4.72
CA TYR A 413 -9.03 -21.64 -4.90
C TYR A 413 -9.51 -20.32 -5.46
N ALA A 414 -9.96 -20.33 -6.70
CA ALA A 414 -10.35 -19.15 -7.45
C ALA A 414 -11.88 -19.08 -7.53
N PHE A 415 -12.47 -18.00 -7.04
CA PHE A 415 -13.91 -17.82 -6.93
C PHE A 415 -14.41 -16.79 -7.92
N LYS A 416 -15.47 -17.13 -8.65
CA LYS A 416 -16.16 -16.25 -9.59
C LYS A 416 -17.59 -16.00 -9.12
N SER A 417 -18.07 -14.77 -9.30
CA SER A 417 -19.50 -14.47 -9.35
C SER A 417 -19.89 -13.98 -10.74
N ASP A 418 -21.13 -14.20 -11.17
CA ASP A 418 -21.61 -13.71 -12.45
C ASP A 418 -21.84 -12.21 -12.41
N TYR A 419 -22.23 -11.68 -11.25
CA TYR A 419 -22.50 -10.25 -11.06
C TYR A 419 -21.61 -9.64 -9.98
N SER A 420 -21.15 -8.44 -10.25
CA SER A 420 -20.40 -7.61 -9.28
C SER A 420 -21.30 -7.19 -8.11
N VAL A 421 -20.70 -6.58 -7.07
CA VAL A 421 -21.43 -5.96 -5.94
C VAL A 421 -22.52 -4.99 -6.40
N ASN A 422 -22.31 -4.30 -7.54
CA ASN A 422 -23.24 -3.34 -8.10
C ASN A 422 -24.22 -3.95 -9.13
N GLY A 423 -24.25 -5.27 -9.29
CA GLY A 423 -25.15 -5.97 -10.19
C GLY A 423 -24.75 -5.94 -11.67
N PHE A 424 -23.54 -5.57 -12.00
CA PHE A 424 -23.02 -5.64 -13.38
C PHE A 424 -22.48 -7.03 -13.68
N MET A 425 -22.82 -7.55 -14.86
CA MET A 425 -22.27 -8.81 -15.35
C MET A 425 -20.74 -8.73 -15.49
N GLN A 426 -20.06 -9.80 -15.12
CA GLN A 426 -18.60 -9.85 -15.05
C GLN A 426 -18.03 -10.89 -16.03
N GLU A 427 -17.17 -10.42 -16.92
CA GLU A 427 -16.34 -11.24 -17.78
C GLU A 427 -14.94 -10.65 -17.83
N SER A 428 -13.92 -11.43 -17.49
CA SER A 428 -12.54 -10.96 -17.44
C SER A 428 -11.60 -11.80 -18.28
N MET A 429 -10.51 -11.19 -18.70
CA MET A 429 -9.38 -11.88 -19.33
C MET A 429 -8.77 -12.92 -18.37
N MET A 430 -8.75 -12.62 -17.06
CA MET A 430 -8.26 -13.53 -15.99
C MET A 430 -9.04 -14.85 -16.02
N TYR A 431 -10.37 -14.78 -15.96
CA TYR A 431 -11.22 -15.97 -15.96
C TYR A 431 -11.03 -16.78 -17.26
N GLY A 432 -11.05 -16.11 -18.43
CA GLY A 432 -10.79 -16.76 -19.71
C GLY A 432 -9.42 -17.46 -19.79
N LEU A 433 -8.38 -16.86 -19.20
CA LEU A 433 -7.06 -17.47 -19.13
C LEU A 433 -7.05 -18.71 -18.22
N LEU A 434 -7.66 -18.62 -17.04
CA LEU A 434 -7.73 -19.77 -16.11
C LEU A 434 -8.48 -20.95 -16.74
N LEU A 435 -9.57 -20.72 -17.45
CA LEU A 435 -10.28 -21.78 -18.18
C LEU A 435 -9.38 -22.46 -19.21
N ARG A 436 -8.63 -21.68 -20.02
CA ARG A 436 -7.67 -22.24 -21.00
C ARG A 436 -6.57 -23.06 -20.33
N LEU A 437 -6.10 -22.67 -19.16
CA LEU A 437 -5.09 -23.43 -18.40
C LEU A 437 -5.63 -24.76 -17.92
N LEU A 438 -6.92 -24.84 -17.56
CA LEU A 438 -7.55 -26.03 -17.00
C LEU A 438 -8.15 -26.92 -18.08
N ASP A 439 -8.41 -26.40 -19.27
CA ASP A 439 -9.02 -27.16 -20.36
C ASP A 439 -8.14 -28.36 -20.73
N LYS A 440 -8.74 -29.53 -20.64
CA LYS A 440 -8.05 -30.81 -20.84
C LYS A 440 -8.04 -31.13 -22.33
N GLY A 441 -7.02 -30.74 -23.03
CA GLY A 441 -6.64 -31.56 -24.17
C GLY A 441 -6.77 -31.05 -25.58
N GLU A 442 -6.86 -29.76 -25.83
CA GLU A 442 -6.51 -29.25 -27.16
C GLU A 442 -5.08 -28.71 -27.12
N LYS A 443 -4.23 -29.30 -27.96
CA LYS A 443 -2.92 -28.76 -28.29
C LYS A 443 -3.15 -27.32 -28.73
N VAL A 444 -2.65 -26.38 -27.94
CA VAL A 444 -2.54 -24.98 -28.37
C VAL A 444 -1.47 -24.98 -29.46
N ASP A 445 -1.89 -25.18 -30.70
CA ASP A 445 -1.10 -24.78 -31.83
C ASP A 445 -1.10 -23.25 -31.86
N GLU A 446 0.10 -22.68 -31.79
CA GLU A 446 0.67 -21.36 -31.98
C GLU A 446 -0.26 -20.10 -31.94
#